data_4476d298ef4da3ffa7643193522a5da0
#
_entry.id   4476d298ef4da3ffa7643193522a5da0
#
_cell.length_a   1.000
_cell.length_b   1.000
_cell.length_c   1.000
_cell.angle_alpha   90.00
_cell.angle_beta   90.00
_cell.angle_gamma   90.00
#
_symmetry.space_group_name_H-M   'P 1'
#
loop_
_entity.id
_entity.type
_entity.pdbx_description
1 polymer ?
#
loop_
_entity_poly.entity_id
_entity_poly.type
_entity_poly.pdbx_seq_one_letter_code
_entity_poly.pdbx_strand_id
1 'polypeptide(L)'
;MINFKDQLFNFKNIIIFSLVEKKFLKALSRSFTFWYKLNIFIFKIFFINKKIEEFPTEKKLNEVFVHFATNKGSHYFLNNLKHVGHGYDIFYEKFFKENRTKSLNIIEFGIHHGDSLAALSSYFPNAKIV
;
A
#
# COMPACT_ATOMS: atom_id res chain seq x y z
N MET A 1 18.02 3.18 -2.69
CA MET A 1 18.08 1.73 -3.02
C MET A 1 19.00 1.07 -2.01
N ILE A 2 18.48 0.38 -1.02
CA ILE A 2 19.29 -0.24 0.03
C ILE A 2 19.92 -1.49 -0.58
N ASN A 3 21.26 -1.56 -0.55
CA ASN A 3 22.00 -2.65 -1.17
C ASN A 3 21.73 -3.95 -0.39
N PHE A 4 21.24 -4.98 -1.08
CA PHE A 4 20.95 -6.30 -0.49
C PHE A 4 22.16 -6.93 0.21
N LYS A 5 23.39 -6.67 -0.30
CA LYS A 5 24.63 -7.14 0.32
C LYS A 5 24.87 -6.51 1.69
N ASP A 6 24.54 -5.22 1.86
CA ASP A 6 24.72 -4.51 3.14
C ASP A 6 23.71 -5.03 4.19
N GLN A 7 22.52 -5.40 3.76
CA GLN A 7 21.54 -6.03 4.64
C GLN A 7 21.95 -7.43 5.09
N LEU A 8 22.52 -8.23 4.18
CA LEU A 8 23.02 -9.57 4.50
C LEU A 8 24.23 -9.50 5.45
N PHE A 9 25.11 -8.54 5.26
CA PHE A 9 26.26 -8.29 6.13
C PHE A 9 25.82 -7.89 7.54
N ASN A 10 24.87 -6.95 7.64
CA ASN A 10 24.30 -6.53 8.92
C ASN A 10 23.57 -7.68 9.64
N PHE A 11 22.85 -8.52 8.90
CA PHE A 11 22.18 -9.69 9.46
C PHE A 11 23.18 -10.69 10.06
N LYS A 12 24.27 -10.99 9.35
CA LYS A 12 25.33 -11.86 9.82
C LYS A 12 25.99 -11.33 11.10
N ASN A 13 26.27 -10.04 11.16
CA ASN A 13 26.86 -9.39 12.32
C ASN A 13 25.91 -9.38 13.54
N ILE A 14 24.61 -9.18 13.34
CA ILE A 14 23.61 -9.24 14.41
C ILE A 14 23.56 -10.67 15.00
N ILE A 15 23.60 -11.70 14.18
CA ILE A 15 23.59 -13.09 14.66
C ILE A 15 24.86 -13.40 15.47
N ILE A 16 26.02 -13.07 14.93
CA ILE A 16 27.31 -13.31 15.60
C ILE A 16 27.34 -12.58 16.95
N PHE A 17 27.01 -11.30 16.97
CA PHE A 17 27.00 -10.50 18.18
C PHE A 17 26.01 -11.03 19.23
N SER A 18 24.83 -11.48 18.79
CA SER A 18 23.78 -12.04 19.67
C SER A 18 24.14 -13.38 20.28
N LEU A 19 24.91 -14.19 19.57
CA LEU A 19 25.46 -15.46 20.09
C LEU A 19 26.46 -15.21 21.22
N VAL A 20 27.36 -14.22 21.02
CA VAL A 20 28.39 -13.87 22.00
C VAL A 20 27.78 -13.31 23.29
N GLU A 21 26.74 -12.46 23.19
CA GLU A 21 26.13 -11.79 24.34
C GLU A 21 24.90 -12.52 24.94
N LYS A 22 24.62 -13.78 24.59
CA LYS A 22 23.41 -14.52 24.98
C LYS A 22 22.10 -13.82 24.54
N LYS A 23 22.14 -12.98 23.50
CA LYS A 23 20.97 -12.27 22.93
C LYS A 23 20.40 -12.97 21.69
N PHE A 24 20.81 -14.21 21.45
CA PHE A 24 20.46 -14.98 20.24
C PHE A 24 18.94 -15.05 20.00
N LEU A 25 18.15 -15.37 21.03
CA LEU A 25 16.70 -15.46 20.90
C LEU A 25 16.06 -14.12 20.51
N LYS A 26 16.59 -13.02 21.02
CA LYS A 26 16.10 -11.66 20.71
C LYS A 26 16.45 -11.26 19.26
N ALA A 27 17.63 -11.65 18.78
CA ALA A 27 18.02 -11.44 17.39
C ALA A 27 17.21 -12.30 16.43
N LEU A 28 16.96 -13.56 16.77
CA LEU A 28 16.09 -14.47 16.01
C LEU A 28 14.68 -13.95 15.91
N SER A 29 14.08 -13.49 16.99
CA SER A 29 12.73 -12.93 16.97
C SER A 29 12.65 -11.65 16.13
N ARG A 30 13.66 -10.79 16.18
CA ARG A 30 13.74 -9.58 15.34
C ARG A 30 13.91 -9.94 13.86
N SER A 31 14.74 -10.93 13.54
CA SER A 31 14.93 -11.42 12.18
C SER A 31 13.65 -12.03 11.63
N PHE A 32 12.97 -12.85 12.43
CA PHE A 32 11.69 -13.45 12.04
C PHE A 32 10.61 -12.39 11.82
N THR A 33 10.54 -11.38 12.68
CA THR A 33 9.60 -10.26 12.53
C THR A 33 9.89 -9.45 11.28
N PHE A 34 11.18 -9.23 10.95
CA PHE A 34 11.58 -8.56 9.72
C PHE A 34 11.16 -9.35 8.47
N TRP A 35 11.49 -10.64 8.40
CA TRP A 35 11.10 -11.51 7.30
C TRP A 35 9.59 -11.63 7.14
N TYR A 36 8.86 -11.72 8.24
CA TYR A 36 7.41 -11.75 8.23
C TYR A 36 6.83 -10.45 7.65
N LYS A 37 7.31 -9.28 8.11
CA LYS A 37 6.89 -7.97 7.58
C LYS A 37 7.24 -7.80 6.10
N LEU A 38 8.41 -8.27 5.69
CA LEU A 38 8.86 -8.22 4.29
C LEU A 38 7.96 -9.08 3.40
N ASN A 39 7.63 -10.30 3.82
CA ASN A 39 6.72 -11.17 3.07
C ASN A 39 5.31 -10.57 2.96
N ILE A 40 4.79 -9.99 4.03
CA ILE A 40 3.50 -9.28 4.00
C ILE A 40 3.57 -8.10 3.03
N PHE A 41 4.65 -7.34 3.04
CA PHE A 41 4.83 -6.19 2.16
C PHE A 41 4.86 -6.62 0.69
N ILE A 42 5.64 -7.63 0.34
CA ILE A 42 5.71 -8.20 -1.02
C ILE A 42 4.34 -8.73 -1.45
N PHE A 43 3.67 -9.49 -0.58
CA PHE A 43 2.33 -10.02 -0.85
C PHE A 43 1.32 -8.89 -1.10
N LYS A 44 1.36 -7.83 -0.28
CA LYS A 44 0.48 -6.67 -0.46
C LYS A 44 0.71 -5.97 -1.79
N ILE A 45 1.97 -5.75 -2.19
CA ILE A 45 2.29 -5.14 -3.48
C ILE A 45 1.75 -6.01 -4.62
N PHE A 46 1.99 -7.31 -4.58
CA PHE A 46 1.49 -8.23 -5.61
C PHE A 46 -0.04 -8.24 -5.69
N PHE A 47 -0.72 -8.27 -4.54
CA PHE A 47 -2.17 -8.25 -4.45
C PHE A 47 -2.78 -6.93 -4.94
N ILE A 48 -2.14 -5.79 -4.60
CA ILE A 48 -2.56 -4.47 -5.08
C ILE A 48 -2.40 -4.38 -6.59
N ASN A 49 -1.27 -4.79 -7.15
CA ASN A 49 -1.05 -4.78 -8.60
C ASN A 49 -2.09 -5.62 -9.33
N LYS A 50 -2.37 -6.83 -8.85
CA LYS A 50 -3.43 -7.68 -9.41
C LYS A 50 -4.80 -7.00 -9.35
N LYS A 51 -5.15 -6.35 -8.25
CA LYS A 51 -6.40 -5.59 -8.13
C LYS A 51 -6.49 -4.42 -9.11
N ILE A 52 -5.38 -3.74 -9.39
CA ILE A 52 -5.34 -2.64 -10.37
C ILE A 52 -5.61 -3.17 -11.77
N GLU A 53 -4.98 -4.27 -12.15
CA GLU A 53 -5.16 -4.90 -13.47
C GLU A 53 -6.58 -5.42 -13.72
N GLU A 54 -7.24 -5.93 -12.69
CA GLU A 54 -8.57 -6.52 -12.78
C GLU A 54 -9.71 -5.47 -12.70
N PHE A 55 -9.39 -4.19 -12.41
CA PHE A 55 -10.43 -3.20 -12.16
C PHE A 55 -10.84 -2.44 -13.43
N PRO A 56 -12.15 -2.44 -13.79
CA PRO A 56 -12.63 -1.75 -14.98
C PRO A 56 -12.43 -0.23 -14.91
N THR A 57 -11.91 0.36 -15.99
CA THR A 57 -11.57 1.79 -16.07
C THR A 57 -12.77 2.74 -16.04
N GLU A 58 -14.01 2.25 -16.18
CA GLU A 58 -15.22 3.09 -16.29
C GLU A 58 -15.96 3.34 -14.97
N LYS A 59 -15.48 2.77 -13.89
CA LYS A 59 -16.14 2.86 -12.57
C LYS A 59 -16.04 4.25 -11.96
N LYS A 60 -17.05 4.62 -11.14
CA LYS A 60 -17.01 5.84 -10.34
C LYS A 60 -15.96 5.73 -9.24
N LEU A 61 -15.45 6.86 -8.78
CA LEU A 61 -14.38 6.88 -7.77
C LEU A 61 -14.79 6.21 -6.45
N ASN A 62 -16.05 6.32 -6.02
CA ASN A 62 -16.51 5.62 -4.82
C ASN A 62 -16.44 4.10 -4.95
N GLU A 63 -16.76 3.55 -6.13
CA GLU A 63 -16.65 2.11 -6.39
C GLU A 63 -15.19 1.66 -6.37
N VAL A 64 -14.29 2.49 -6.90
CA VAL A 64 -12.85 2.26 -6.84
C VAL A 64 -12.38 2.26 -5.38
N PHE A 65 -12.78 3.24 -4.59
CA PHE A 65 -12.41 3.31 -3.17
C PHE A 65 -12.94 2.12 -2.36
N VAL A 66 -14.17 1.67 -2.64
CA VAL A 66 -14.74 0.48 -2.02
C VAL A 66 -13.96 -0.78 -2.41
N HIS A 67 -13.61 -0.93 -3.69
CA HIS A 67 -12.83 -2.08 -4.17
C HIS A 67 -11.48 -2.21 -3.49
N PHE A 68 -10.77 -1.10 -3.31
CA PHE A 68 -9.47 -1.07 -2.63
C PHE A 68 -9.58 -0.99 -1.10
N ALA A 69 -10.80 -1.00 -0.55
CA ALA A 69 -11.07 -0.93 0.89
C ALA A 69 -10.46 0.30 1.57
N THR A 70 -10.29 1.40 0.83
CA THR A 70 -9.77 2.64 1.41
C THR A 70 -10.85 3.42 2.15
N ASN A 71 -10.51 3.99 3.30
CA ASN A 71 -11.41 4.82 4.10
C ASN A 71 -11.66 6.22 3.50
N LYS A 72 -11.04 6.55 2.35
CA LYS A 72 -11.23 7.86 1.68
C LYS A 72 -12.59 7.98 0.98
N GLY A 73 -13.23 6.87 0.64
CA GLY A 73 -14.60 6.87 0.13
C GLY A 73 -15.64 7.21 1.20
N SER A 74 -16.90 7.33 0.78
CA SER A 74 -18.03 7.53 1.70
C SER A 74 -18.25 6.33 2.62
N HIS A 75 -17.87 5.15 2.16
CA HIS A 75 -17.84 3.92 2.95
C HIS A 75 -16.80 2.95 2.38
N TYR A 76 -16.41 1.99 3.20
CA TYR A 76 -15.53 0.88 2.82
C TYR A 76 -15.91 -0.40 3.57
N PHE A 77 -15.41 -1.55 3.10
CA PHE A 77 -15.63 -2.83 3.75
C PHE A 77 -14.34 -3.37 4.33
N LEU A 78 -14.40 -3.77 5.60
CA LEU A 78 -13.31 -4.45 6.28
C LEU A 78 -13.89 -5.70 6.96
N ASN A 79 -13.34 -6.87 6.66
CA ASN A 79 -13.86 -8.15 7.17
C ASN A 79 -15.37 -8.36 6.92
N ASN A 80 -15.85 -7.95 5.73
CA ASN A 80 -17.25 -7.97 5.32
C ASN A 80 -18.18 -7.05 6.12
N LEU A 81 -17.65 -6.20 6.98
CA LEU A 81 -18.41 -5.17 7.70
C LEU A 81 -18.31 -3.84 6.98
N LYS A 82 -19.43 -3.14 6.85
CA LYS A 82 -19.50 -1.81 6.26
C LYS A 82 -19.11 -0.76 7.31
N HIS A 83 -18.13 0.06 6.96
CA HIS A 83 -17.66 1.17 7.77
C HIS A 83 -17.91 2.50 7.06
N VAL A 84 -18.11 3.57 7.84
CA VAL A 84 -18.19 4.93 7.33
C VAL A 84 -16.79 5.41 7.00
N GLY A 85 -16.59 5.99 5.81
CA GLY A 85 -15.34 6.59 5.37
C GLY A 85 -15.36 8.12 5.47
N HIS A 86 -14.35 8.75 4.88
CA HIS A 86 -14.19 10.21 4.93
C HIS A 86 -15.02 10.99 3.89
N GLY A 87 -15.61 10.30 2.90
CA GLY A 87 -16.45 10.92 1.88
C GLY A 87 -15.70 11.76 0.83
N TYR A 88 -14.41 11.58 0.68
CA TYR A 88 -13.61 12.33 -0.31
C TYR A 88 -13.96 11.99 -1.76
N ASP A 89 -14.55 10.83 -2.01
CA ASP A 89 -15.04 10.40 -3.31
C ASP A 89 -16.04 11.41 -3.91
N ILE A 90 -16.95 11.96 -3.10
CA ILE A 90 -17.95 12.96 -3.55
C ILE A 90 -17.24 14.21 -4.07
N PHE A 91 -16.26 14.71 -3.31
CA PHE A 91 -15.50 15.89 -3.67
C PHE A 91 -14.62 15.63 -4.89
N TYR A 92 -13.85 14.53 -4.89
CA TYR A 92 -12.92 14.21 -5.96
C TYR A 92 -13.62 13.92 -7.28
N GLU A 93 -14.74 13.19 -7.26
CA GLU A 93 -15.54 12.94 -8.47
C GLU A 93 -15.99 14.25 -9.11
N LYS A 94 -16.48 15.21 -8.31
CA LYS A 94 -16.93 16.52 -8.79
C LYS A 94 -15.83 17.31 -9.49
N PHE A 95 -14.61 17.32 -8.94
CA PHE A 95 -13.52 18.17 -9.45
C PHE A 95 -12.62 17.48 -10.46
N PHE A 96 -12.52 16.16 -10.41
CA PHE A 96 -11.51 15.43 -11.18
C PHE A 96 -12.05 14.49 -12.25
N LYS A 97 -13.35 14.24 -12.30
CA LYS A 97 -13.95 13.35 -13.30
C LYS A 97 -13.55 13.71 -14.73
N GLU A 98 -13.62 14.99 -15.07
CA GLU A 98 -13.27 15.46 -16.42
C GLU A 98 -11.78 15.40 -16.74
N ASN A 99 -10.95 15.21 -15.74
CA ASN A 99 -9.50 15.11 -15.85
C ASN A 99 -8.99 13.65 -15.77
N ARG A 100 -9.91 12.68 -15.63
CA ARG A 100 -9.58 11.28 -15.36
C ARG A 100 -8.58 10.68 -16.35
N THR A 101 -8.69 11.00 -17.62
CA THR A 101 -7.84 10.47 -18.70
C THR A 101 -6.66 11.35 -19.06
N LYS A 102 -6.55 12.52 -18.42
CA LYS A 102 -5.44 13.43 -18.66
C LYS A 102 -4.17 12.99 -17.96
N SER A 103 -3.03 13.40 -18.49
CA SER A 103 -1.74 13.25 -17.80
C SER A 103 -1.68 14.23 -16.64
N LEU A 104 -1.78 13.74 -15.42
CA LEU A 104 -1.76 14.51 -14.18
C LEU A 104 -0.56 14.14 -13.33
N ASN A 105 -0.09 15.09 -12.52
CA ASN A 105 0.80 14.81 -11.40
C ASN A 105 0.00 14.94 -10.11
N ILE A 106 -0.16 13.84 -9.39
CA ILE A 106 -0.92 13.77 -8.14
C ILE A 106 0.06 13.46 -7.01
N ILE A 107 0.02 14.25 -5.96
CA ILE A 107 0.83 14.03 -4.75
C ILE A 107 -0.13 13.70 -3.62
N GLU A 108 0.08 12.57 -2.96
CA GLU A 108 -0.66 12.15 -1.77
C GLU A 108 0.22 12.22 -0.53
N PHE A 109 -0.20 13.01 0.45
CA PHE A 109 0.49 13.08 1.75
C PHE A 109 -0.08 12.04 2.71
N GLY A 110 0.77 11.10 3.13
CA GLY A 110 0.39 10.04 4.07
C GLY A 110 -0.17 8.80 3.39
N ILE A 111 0.70 7.85 3.12
CA ILE A 111 0.39 6.65 2.31
C ILE A 111 -0.30 5.55 3.12
N HIS A 112 -0.09 5.49 4.43
CA HIS A 112 -0.58 4.43 5.32
C HIS A 112 -0.31 3.02 4.75
N HIS A 113 -1.33 2.31 4.24
CA HIS A 113 -1.18 0.98 3.62
C HIS A 113 -1.07 0.99 2.09
N GLY A 114 -1.18 2.15 1.45
CA GLY A 114 -1.13 2.30 -0.01
C GLY A 114 -2.45 2.05 -0.73
N ASP A 115 -3.53 1.73 -0.01
CA ASP A 115 -4.84 1.42 -0.61
C ASP A 115 -5.40 2.60 -1.42
N SER A 116 -5.21 3.83 -0.93
CA SER A 116 -5.64 5.03 -1.65
C SER A 116 -4.79 5.32 -2.88
N LEU A 117 -3.48 5.10 -2.82
CA LEU A 117 -2.61 5.21 -4.00
C LEU A 117 -3.03 4.22 -5.09
N ALA A 118 -3.30 2.97 -4.72
CA ALA A 118 -3.78 1.96 -5.65
C ALA A 118 -5.11 2.34 -6.27
N ALA A 119 -6.05 2.86 -5.47
CA ALA A 119 -7.33 3.33 -5.94
C ALA A 119 -7.19 4.51 -6.91
N LEU A 120 -6.38 5.51 -6.58
CA LEU A 120 -6.13 6.67 -7.44
C LEU A 120 -5.40 6.28 -8.73
N SER A 121 -4.44 5.36 -8.67
CA SER A 121 -3.75 4.85 -9.87
C SER A 121 -4.70 4.11 -10.81
N SER A 122 -5.67 3.39 -10.27
CA SER A 122 -6.70 2.74 -11.06
C SER A 122 -7.70 3.74 -11.66
N TYR A 123 -8.04 4.79 -10.91
CA TYR A 123 -8.98 5.81 -11.36
C TYR A 123 -8.38 6.78 -12.39
N PHE A 124 -7.11 7.13 -12.27
CA PHE A 124 -6.37 8.03 -13.16
C PHE A 124 -5.25 7.28 -13.91
N PRO A 125 -5.58 6.52 -14.95
CA PRO A 125 -4.62 5.59 -15.58
C PRO A 125 -3.42 6.29 -16.22
N ASN A 126 -3.53 7.59 -16.53
CA ASN A 126 -2.45 8.39 -17.16
C ASN A 126 -1.76 9.33 -16.16
N ALA A 127 -2.10 9.26 -14.89
CA ALA A 127 -1.49 10.13 -13.88
C ALA A 127 -0.19 9.51 -13.33
N LYS A 128 0.76 10.41 -13.03
CA LYS A 128 1.88 10.08 -12.15
C LYS A 128 1.48 10.40 -10.71
N ILE A 129 1.42 9.37 -9.86
CA ILE A 129 1.04 9.51 -8.45
C ILE A 129 2.27 9.28 -7.58
N VAL A 130 2.52 10.15 -6.60
CA VAL A 130 3.68 10.12 -5.71
C VAL A 130 3.24 10.32 -4.27
#